data_a65de71dbeac0348a672d5e9c70e716b
#
_entry.id   a65de71dbeac0348a672d5e9c70e716b
#
_cell.length_a   1.000
_cell.length_b   1.000
_cell.length_c   1.000
_cell.angle_alpha   90.00
_cell.angle_beta   90.00
_cell.angle_gamma   90.00
#
_symmetry.space_group_name_H-M   'P 1'
#
loop_
_entity.id
_entity.type
_entity.pdbx_description
1 polymer ?
#
loop_
_entity_poly.entity_id
_entity_poly.type
_entity_poly.pdbx_seq_one_letter_code
_entity_poly.pdbx_strand_id
1 'polypeptide(L)' 'MTGRERIRTEYETALRKKQELSEKLREMEKTDPDNFHRIWMTRDQIAYWEGMSEGLKLALDELERQDRKMI' A
#
# COMPACT_ATOMS: atom_id res chain seq x y z
N MET A 1 -10.54 11.61 -16.05
CA MET A 1 -9.66 10.55 -15.50
C MET A 1 -10.24 9.18 -15.83
N THR A 2 -9.46 8.31 -16.47
CA THR A 2 -9.90 6.95 -16.78
C THR A 2 -9.86 6.08 -15.54
N GLY A 3 -10.57 4.94 -15.57
CA GLY A 3 -10.52 3.97 -14.46
C GLY A 3 -9.12 3.47 -14.19
N ARG A 4 -8.31 3.27 -15.23
CA ARG A 4 -6.92 2.82 -15.12
C ARG A 4 -6.06 3.86 -14.39
N GLU A 5 -6.19 5.13 -14.75
CA GLU A 5 -5.44 6.20 -14.11
C GLU A 5 -5.79 6.33 -12.62
N ARG A 6 -7.08 6.19 -12.31
CA ARG A 6 -7.55 6.22 -10.93
C ARG A 6 -6.96 5.08 -10.10
N ILE A 7 -6.97 3.87 -10.64
CA ILE A 7 -6.41 2.69 -9.96
C ILE A 7 -4.91 2.87 -9.76
N ARG A 8 -4.20 3.38 -10.77
CA ARG A 8 -2.77 3.63 -10.67
C ARG A 8 -2.47 4.66 -9.59
N THR A 9 -3.24 5.74 -9.52
CA THR A 9 -3.07 6.78 -8.50
C THR A 9 -3.30 6.21 -7.10
N GLU A 10 -4.34 5.39 -6.94
CA GLU A 10 -4.61 4.73 -5.66
C GLU A 10 -3.51 3.75 -5.27
N TYR A 11 -2.96 3.03 -6.25
CA TYR A 11 -1.83 2.11 -6.03
C TYR A 11 -0.60 2.87 -5.54
N GLU A 12 -0.25 3.96 -6.20
CA GLU A 12 0.89 4.79 -5.81
C GLU A 12 0.70 5.38 -4.42
N THR A 13 -0.53 5.81 -4.10
CA THR A 13 -0.87 6.31 -2.77
C THR A 13 -0.70 5.23 -1.71
N ALA A 14 -1.16 4.00 -2.01
CA ALA A 14 -1.03 2.88 -1.07
C ALA A 14 0.44 2.56 -0.79
N LEU A 15 1.29 2.54 -1.83
CA LEU A 15 2.72 2.29 -1.67
C LEU A 15 3.39 3.38 -0.83
N ARG A 16 3.03 4.64 -1.07
CA ARG A 16 3.57 5.77 -0.31
C ARG A 16 3.16 5.70 1.15
N LYS A 17 1.90 5.40 1.43
CA LYS A 17 1.40 5.25 2.81
C LYS A 17 2.10 4.11 3.53
N LYS A 18 2.28 2.99 2.85
CA LYS A 18 3.01 1.85 3.41
C LYS A 18 4.44 2.24 3.77
N GLN A 19 5.12 2.97 2.89
CA GLN A 19 6.50 3.40 3.11
C GLN A 19 6.60 4.38 4.29
N GLU A 20 5.72 5.38 4.33
CA GLU A 20 5.69 6.36 5.42
C GLU A 20 5.48 5.68 6.78
N LEU A 21 4.54 4.73 6.83
CA LEU A 21 4.25 3.99 8.05
C LEU A 21 5.40 3.06 8.46
N SER A 22 6.08 2.47 7.48
CA SER A 22 7.24 1.61 7.74
C SER A 22 8.39 2.40 8.36
N GLU A 23 8.64 3.62 7.85
CA GLU A 23 9.64 4.51 8.41
C GLU A 23 9.27 4.95 9.82
N LYS A 24 7.99 5.27 10.03
CA LYS A 24 7.47 5.65 11.35
C LYS A 24 7.61 4.51 12.35
N LEU A 25 7.30 3.28 11.92
CA LEU A 25 7.46 2.09 12.76
C LEU A 25 8.91 1.89 13.18
N ARG A 26 9.84 2.02 12.23
CA ARG A 26 11.27 1.88 12.51
C ARG A 26 11.72 2.91 13.54
N GLU A 27 11.24 4.14 13.42
CA GLU A 27 11.55 5.21 14.38
C GLU A 27 11.00 4.89 15.77
N MET A 28 9.75 4.41 15.84
CA MET A 28 9.13 4.04 17.11
C MET A 28 9.87 2.88 17.80
N GLU A 29 10.34 1.91 17.04
CA GLU A 29 11.10 0.78 17.60
C GLU A 29 12.42 1.22 18.20
N LYS A 30 13.00 2.32 17.69
CA LYS A 30 14.24 2.89 18.23
C LYS A 30 14.00 3.79 19.45
N THR A 31 12.97 4.63 19.39
CA THR A 31 12.77 5.70 20.36
C THR A 31 11.80 5.34 21.49
N ASP A 32 10.86 4.42 21.22
CA ASP A 32 9.83 4.04 22.19
C ASP A 32 9.46 2.56 22.03
N PRO A 33 10.44 1.64 22.22
CA PRO A 33 10.21 0.21 21.96
C PRO A 33 9.20 -0.43 22.91
N ASP A 34 8.93 0.18 24.07
CA ASP A 34 8.02 -0.37 25.05
C ASP A 34 6.57 0.00 24.80
N ASN A 35 6.30 0.88 23.84
CA ASN A 35 4.93 1.27 23.49
C ASN A 35 4.34 0.25 22.51
N PHE A 36 4.00 -0.92 23.02
CA PHE A 36 3.52 -2.05 22.23
C PHE A 36 2.22 -1.74 21.51
N HIS A 37 1.31 -1.01 22.14
CA HIS A 37 0.02 -0.66 21.55
C HIS A 37 0.20 0.15 20.27
N ARG A 38 1.03 1.19 20.34
CA ARG A 38 1.28 2.08 19.20
C ARG A 38 2.01 1.35 18.07
N ILE A 39 3.00 0.53 18.41
CA ILE A 39 3.76 -0.27 17.45
C ILE A 39 2.81 -1.24 16.75
N TRP A 40 1.96 -1.91 17.52
CA TRP A 40 1.02 -2.89 16.98
C TRP A 40 0.01 -2.26 16.04
N MET A 41 -0.56 -1.10 16.42
CA MET A 41 -1.47 -0.36 15.55
C MET A 41 -0.82 0.07 14.25
N THR A 42 0.44 0.50 14.31
CA THR A 42 1.18 0.90 13.11
C THR A 42 1.42 -0.29 12.19
N ARG A 43 1.77 -1.45 12.75
CA ARG A 43 1.92 -2.69 11.97
C ARG A 43 0.62 -3.09 11.28
N ASP A 44 -0.52 -2.94 11.97
CA ASP A 44 -1.84 -3.21 11.40
C ASP A 44 -2.12 -2.30 10.20
N GLN A 45 -1.80 -1.03 10.32
CA GLN A 45 -1.98 -0.08 9.23
C GLN A 45 -1.09 -0.42 8.04
N ILE A 46 0.15 -0.84 8.29
CA ILE A 46 1.06 -1.28 7.23
C ILE A 46 0.47 -2.49 6.49
N ALA A 47 -0.03 -3.46 7.23
CA ALA A 47 -0.66 -4.65 6.64
C ALA A 47 -1.87 -4.28 5.78
N TYR A 48 -2.68 -3.31 6.23
CA TYR A 48 -3.82 -2.81 5.48
C TYR A 48 -3.38 -2.23 4.12
N TRP A 49 -2.40 -1.33 4.12
CA TRP A 49 -1.92 -0.70 2.89
C TRP A 49 -1.20 -1.68 1.98
N GLU A 50 -0.51 -2.67 2.56
CA GLU A 50 0.13 -3.73 1.80
C GLU A 50 -0.91 -4.56 1.05
N GLY A 51 -1.95 -5.03 1.73
CA GLY A 51 -3.04 -5.77 1.10
C GLY A 51 -3.75 -4.95 0.03
N MET A 52 -3.98 -3.66 0.29
CA MET A 52 -4.60 -2.75 -0.67
C MET A 52 -3.73 -2.57 -1.92
N SER A 53 -2.42 -2.39 -1.74
CA SER A 53 -1.51 -2.23 -2.87
C SER A 53 -1.43 -3.49 -3.72
N GLU A 54 -1.44 -4.67 -3.10
CA GLU A 54 -1.45 -5.94 -3.83
C GLU A 54 -2.72 -6.12 -4.65
N GLY A 55 -3.87 -5.80 -4.06
CA GLY A 55 -5.15 -5.86 -4.76
C GLY A 55 -5.21 -4.92 -5.96
N LEU A 56 -4.73 -3.68 -5.77
CA LEU A 56 -4.69 -2.69 -6.84
C LEU A 56 -3.71 -3.10 -7.95
N LYS A 57 -2.59 -3.71 -7.59
CA LYS A 57 -1.64 -4.23 -8.57
C LYS A 57 -2.26 -5.33 -9.42
N LEU A 58 -3.00 -6.24 -8.80
CA LEU A 58 -3.71 -7.30 -9.53
C LEU A 58 -4.73 -6.71 -10.49
N ALA A 59 -5.46 -5.67 -10.06
CA ALA A 59 -6.42 -5.00 -10.91
C ALA A 59 -5.75 -4.33 -12.13
N LEU A 60 -4.59 -3.69 -11.92
CA LEU A 60 -3.83 -3.08 -13.02
C LEU A 60 -3.32 -4.13 -13.99
N ASP A 61 -2.79 -5.23 -13.49
CA ASP A 61 -2.29 -6.34 -14.32
C ASP A 61 -3.41 -6.92 -15.16
N GLU A 62 -4.61 -7.06 -14.60
CA GLU A 62 -5.77 -7.56 -15.32
C GLU A 62 -6.20 -6.62 -16.43
N LEU A 63 -6.20 -5.30 -16.18
CA LEU A 63 -6.53 -4.30 -17.18
C LEU A 63 -5.52 -4.33 -18.33
N GLU A 64 -4.25 -4.47 -18.05
CA GLU A 64 -3.21 -4.58 -19.07
C GLU A 64 -3.38 -5.85 -19.89
N ARG A 65 -3.76 -6.95 -19.26
CA ARG A 65 -4.00 -8.21 -19.95
C ARG A 65 -5.20 -8.09 -20.89
N GLN A 66 -6.26 -7.43 -20.46
CA GLN A 66 -7.44 -7.19 -21.29
C GLN A 66 -7.10 -6.34 -22.51
N ASP A 67 -6.30 -5.29 -22.33
CA ASP A 67 -5.86 -4.44 -23.45
C ASP A 67 -5.10 -5.24 -24.50
N ARG A 68 -4.23 -6.16 -24.07
CA ARG A 68 -3.46 -7.02 -24.99
C ARG A 68 -4.37 -7.97 -25.78
N LYS A 69 -5.45 -8.45 -25.17
CA LYS A 69 -6.39 -9.34 -25.84
C LYS A 69 -7.24 -8.64 -26.90
N MET A 70 -7.38 -7.34 -26.81
CA MET A 70 -8.18 -6.56 -27.75
C MET A 70 -7.42 -6.22 -29.03
N ILE A 71 -6.15 -6.51 -29.10
CA ILE A 71 -5.32 -6.34 -30.27
C ILE A 71 -5.23 -7.67 -31.02
#